data_41293e91243dd9815ef95c9c4ac0ffbf
#
_entry.id   41293e91243dd9815ef95c9c4ac0ffbf
#
_cell.length_a   1.000
_cell.length_b   1.000
_cell.length_c   1.000
_cell.angle_alpha   90.00
_cell.angle_beta   90.00
_cell.angle_gamma   90.00
#
_symmetry.space_group_name_H-M   'P 1'
#
loop_
_entity.id
_entity.type
_entity.pdbx_description
1 polymer ?
#
loop_
_entity_poly.entity_id
_entity_poly.type
_entity_poly.pdbx_seq_one_letter_code
_entity_poly.pdbx_strand_id
1 'polypeptide(L)'
;MKKTLITLITLIALLGAACGGSSDSDTESQSSDSSQEEQSSSSSTSEQSSSSDSEASDSEEARTALVTLLGSAFPIDNNDFFVCIIDGVAEGVGLSYEELLDQILSDEDDQGTQQASDAAVGECLSELTADEIMLLGEDEEAQEVDEPVAADDSLPPVRIGLMNQENDPIGSFPEIRLGIEGAVDYINAELGGIDGHPVELEVCLQNSVPAAQECAQDLATSDLISVINGVNIWTVAFDFYGTLGDTPVIGGLPLFAGDYNQPNARYFNGGSVQVYSAAARFVAEDLGATKVAVLVNQNPAATAALDSGLAPIFDSYGIEYEAIDVPIPLTDAIPPMSQAAASGADLVMLLAAGNECVPV
;
A
#
# COMPACT_ATOMS: atom_id res chain seq x y z
N MET A 1 -12.20 16.16 -20.88
CA MET A 1 -12.29 14.72 -21.19
C MET A 1 -11.00 13.95 -20.93
N LYS A 2 -9.82 14.38 -21.39
CA LYS A 2 -8.59 13.58 -21.17
C LYS A 2 -8.05 13.60 -19.74
N LYS A 3 -8.22 14.66 -18.96
CA LYS A 3 -7.61 14.76 -17.62
C LYS A 3 -8.36 13.98 -16.56
N THR A 4 -9.66 14.12 -16.46
CA THR A 4 -10.49 13.40 -15.46
C THR A 4 -10.50 11.90 -15.75
N LEU A 5 -10.53 11.51 -17.02
CA LEU A 5 -10.42 10.11 -17.44
C LEU A 5 -9.03 9.54 -17.14
N ILE A 6 -7.95 10.32 -17.34
CA ILE A 6 -6.57 9.93 -17.02
C ILE A 6 -6.38 9.78 -15.52
N THR A 7 -7.01 10.62 -14.68
CA THR A 7 -6.91 10.50 -13.21
C THR A 7 -7.59 9.21 -12.72
N LEU A 8 -8.73 8.84 -13.30
CA LEU A 8 -9.41 7.58 -13.01
C LEU A 8 -8.56 6.35 -13.42
N ILE A 9 -7.90 6.42 -14.57
CA ILE A 9 -7.01 5.37 -15.11
C ILE A 9 -5.76 5.21 -14.24
N THR A 10 -5.13 6.30 -13.79
CA THR A 10 -3.91 6.26 -12.98
C THR A 10 -4.15 5.63 -11.60
N LEU A 11 -5.37 5.71 -11.08
CA LEU A 11 -5.71 5.16 -9.77
C LEU A 11 -5.88 3.63 -9.79
N ILE A 12 -6.45 3.09 -10.86
CA ILE A 12 -6.62 1.63 -11.03
C ILE A 12 -5.27 0.93 -11.23
N ALA A 13 -4.32 1.57 -11.91
CA ALA A 13 -2.96 1.06 -12.10
C ALA A 13 -2.15 0.97 -10.78
N LEU A 14 -2.41 1.84 -9.80
CA LEU A 14 -1.77 1.82 -8.48
C LEU A 14 -2.26 0.69 -7.57
N LEU A 15 -3.47 0.15 -7.79
CA LEU A 15 -4.04 -0.94 -6.99
C LEU A 15 -3.57 -2.34 -7.46
N GLY A 16 -3.14 -2.48 -8.72
CA GLY A 16 -2.64 -3.76 -9.28
C GLY A 16 -1.29 -4.22 -8.71
N ALA A 17 -0.52 -3.34 -8.06
CA ALA A 17 0.82 -3.65 -7.54
C ALA A 17 0.85 -4.27 -6.13
N ALA A 18 -0.29 -4.44 -5.46
CA ALA A 18 -0.33 -4.80 -4.03
C ALA A 18 -0.67 -6.27 -3.70
N CYS A 19 -0.99 -7.13 -4.68
CA CYS A 19 -1.38 -8.53 -4.42
C CYS A 19 -0.66 -9.53 -5.32
N GLY A 20 0.60 -9.85 -4.98
CA GLY A 20 1.32 -10.99 -5.52
C GLY A 20 1.78 -11.92 -4.41
N GLY A 21 0.93 -12.89 -4.04
CA GLY A 21 1.26 -13.92 -3.08
C GLY A 21 0.38 -15.14 -3.30
N SER A 22 0.80 -16.02 -4.21
CA SER A 22 0.22 -17.34 -4.40
C SER A 22 0.68 -18.30 -3.31
N SER A 23 -0.25 -18.97 -2.65
CA SER A 23 0.01 -20.26 -2.02
C SER A 23 -1.22 -21.15 -2.18
N ASP A 24 -1.05 -22.15 -3.04
CA ASP A 24 -1.89 -23.32 -3.15
C ASP A 24 -1.96 -24.06 -1.82
N SER A 25 -3.15 -24.38 -1.35
CA SER A 25 -3.39 -25.59 -0.57
C SER A 25 -4.86 -25.97 -0.65
N ASP A 26 -5.10 -27.04 -1.37
CA ASP A 26 -6.31 -27.85 -1.36
C ASP A 26 -6.68 -28.28 0.07
N THR A 27 -7.91 -28.09 0.46
CA THR A 27 -8.57 -29.01 1.41
C THR A 27 -10.07 -28.97 1.19
N GLU A 28 -10.58 -30.10 0.77
CA GLU A 28 -12.00 -30.46 0.69
C GLU A 28 -12.66 -30.44 2.07
N SER A 29 -13.95 -30.20 1.99
CA SER A 29 -15.02 -30.88 2.72
C SER A 29 -15.97 -30.03 3.52
N GLN A 30 -17.10 -30.06 3.09
CA GLN A 30 -18.41 -30.59 3.56
C GLN A 30 -19.44 -29.55 3.98
N SER A 31 -20.51 -29.70 3.21
CA SER A 31 -21.85 -29.21 3.39
C SER A 31 -22.47 -29.50 4.79
N SER A 32 -23.24 -28.57 5.30
CA SER A 32 -24.48 -28.90 5.99
C SER A 32 -25.47 -27.75 5.88
N ASP A 33 -26.53 -28.14 5.23
CA ASP A 33 -27.86 -27.63 5.06
C ASP A 33 -28.56 -27.29 6.40
N SER A 34 -29.27 -26.16 6.47
CA SER A 34 -30.58 -26.13 7.13
C SER A 34 -31.34 -24.82 6.85
N SER A 35 -32.44 -25.02 6.23
CA SER A 35 -33.58 -24.18 5.92
C SER A 35 -34.26 -23.56 7.14
N GLN A 36 -34.95 -22.46 6.91
CA GLN A 36 -36.38 -22.13 7.10
C GLN A 36 -36.57 -20.64 7.28
N GLU A 37 -37.31 -19.96 6.36
CA GLU A 37 -38.75 -19.63 6.37
C GLU A 37 -39.21 -18.92 7.66
N GLU A 38 -39.87 -17.79 7.61
CA GLU A 38 -41.16 -17.35 7.08
C GLU A 38 -41.32 -15.82 7.22
N GLN A 39 -41.84 -15.15 6.20
CA GLN A 39 -43.12 -14.50 6.02
C GLN A 39 -43.59 -13.49 7.09
N SER A 40 -43.87 -12.29 6.63
CA SER A 40 -45.22 -11.72 6.63
C SER A 40 -45.29 -10.26 6.18
N SER A 41 -45.74 -10.00 5.02
CA SER A 41 -46.84 -9.18 4.51
C SER A 41 -47.40 -8.07 5.44
N SER A 42 -47.50 -6.85 4.90
CA SER A 42 -48.80 -6.20 4.75
C SER A 42 -48.71 -4.92 3.88
N SER A 43 -49.60 -4.91 2.95
CA SER A 43 -50.04 -3.91 2.01
C SER A 43 -50.55 -2.61 2.64
N SER A 44 -50.35 -1.49 1.92
CA SER A 44 -51.43 -0.53 1.63
C SER A 44 -51.09 0.40 0.47
N THR A 45 -51.79 0.25 -0.54
CA THR A 45 -52.38 1.05 -1.62
C THR A 45 -52.46 2.57 -1.35
N SER A 46 -52.04 3.40 -2.27
CA SER A 46 -52.83 4.10 -3.30
C SER A 46 -52.13 5.36 -3.82
N GLU A 47 -52.15 5.39 -5.10
CA GLU A 47 -52.53 6.42 -6.05
C GLU A 47 -51.56 7.59 -6.35
N GLN A 48 -51.13 7.49 -7.59
CA GLN A 48 -51.28 8.48 -8.65
C GLN A 48 -50.25 9.62 -8.72
N SER A 49 -49.34 9.55 -9.69
CA SER A 49 -49.45 10.49 -10.79
C SER A 49 -48.42 10.17 -11.89
N SER A 50 -48.90 10.22 -13.10
CA SER A 50 -48.24 10.01 -14.37
C SER A 50 -47.30 11.15 -14.74
N SER A 51 -46.09 11.16 -14.17
CA SER A 51 -44.94 11.96 -14.63
C SER A 51 -43.60 11.23 -14.41
N SER A 52 -43.62 10.00 -13.87
CA SER A 52 -42.43 9.26 -13.51
C SER A 52 -41.79 8.42 -14.64
N ASP A 53 -42.51 8.23 -15.78
CA ASP A 53 -42.02 7.36 -16.83
C ASP A 53 -41.01 8.04 -17.79
N SER A 54 -40.98 9.38 -17.88
CA SER A 54 -40.00 10.07 -18.71
C SER A 54 -38.71 10.33 -17.93
N GLU A 55 -38.76 10.71 -16.67
CA GLU A 55 -37.58 10.93 -15.82
C GLU A 55 -36.83 9.62 -15.54
N ALA A 56 -37.53 8.50 -15.37
CA ALA A 56 -36.92 7.19 -15.20
C ALA A 56 -36.24 6.69 -16.51
N SER A 57 -36.83 7.04 -17.68
CA SER A 57 -36.27 6.69 -18.99
C SER A 57 -34.97 7.46 -19.26
N ASP A 58 -34.97 8.76 -18.95
CA ASP A 58 -33.81 9.65 -19.20
C ASP A 58 -32.65 9.29 -18.26
N SER A 59 -32.95 8.97 -17.01
CA SER A 59 -31.97 8.51 -16.02
C SER A 59 -31.29 7.18 -16.40
N GLU A 60 -32.05 6.22 -16.93
CA GLU A 60 -31.51 4.93 -17.39
C GLU A 60 -30.65 5.10 -18.68
N GLU A 61 -31.02 6.04 -19.55
CA GLU A 61 -30.23 6.38 -20.72
C GLU A 61 -28.90 7.03 -20.33
N ALA A 62 -28.89 7.95 -19.37
CA ALA A 62 -27.68 8.58 -18.84
C ALA A 62 -26.76 7.55 -18.15
N ARG A 63 -27.31 6.65 -17.35
CA ARG A 63 -26.56 5.55 -16.71
C ARG A 63 -25.88 4.66 -17.77
N THR A 64 -26.62 4.26 -18.78
CA THR A 64 -26.09 3.44 -19.88
C THR A 64 -24.99 4.15 -20.66
N ALA A 65 -25.13 5.46 -20.87
CA ALA A 65 -24.11 6.27 -21.52
C ALA A 65 -22.82 6.34 -20.68
N LEU A 66 -22.92 6.52 -19.36
CA LEU A 66 -21.79 6.53 -18.43
C LEU A 66 -21.06 5.19 -18.42
N VAL A 67 -21.79 4.07 -18.31
CA VAL A 67 -21.23 2.72 -18.35
C VAL A 67 -20.52 2.45 -19.68
N THR A 68 -21.12 2.86 -20.79
CA THR A 68 -20.53 2.71 -22.13
C THR A 68 -19.27 3.56 -22.29
N LEU A 69 -19.28 4.79 -21.76
CA LEU A 69 -18.15 5.70 -21.81
C LEU A 69 -16.97 5.12 -21.00
N LEU A 70 -17.26 4.66 -19.79
CA LEU A 70 -16.25 4.07 -18.90
C LEU A 70 -15.72 2.77 -19.51
N GLY A 71 -16.58 1.84 -19.94
CA GLY A 71 -16.19 0.57 -20.54
C GLY A 71 -15.37 0.71 -21.82
N SER A 72 -15.56 1.81 -22.58
CA SER A 72 -14.76 2.08 -23.78
C SER A 72 -13.32 2.51 -23.48
N ALA A 73 -13.04 2.86 -22.23
CA ALA A 73 -11.72 3.34 -21.79
C ALA A 73 -10.83 2.22 -21.24
N PHE A 74 -11.38 1.02 -21.04
CA PHE A 74 -10.66 -0.11 -20.42
C PHE A 74 -10.65 -1.34 -21.34
N PRO A 75 -9.61 -2.20 -21.26
CA PRO A 75 -9.46 -3.38 -22.11
C PRO A 75 -10.28 -4.59 -21.63
N ILE A 76 -11.21 -4.39 -20.70
CA ILE A 76 -12.07 -5.45 -20.16
C ILE A 76 -13.51 -5.29 -20.66
N ASP A 77 -14.20 -6.40 -20.88
CA ASP A 77 -15.62 -6.45 -21.28
C ASP A 77 -16.47 -6.98 -20.08
N ASN A 78 -16.48 -6.21 -18.98
CA ASN A 78 -17.21 -6.55 -17.78
C ASN A 78 -18.19 -5.43 -17.42
N ASN A 79 -19.41 -5.54 -17.97
CA ASN A 79 -20.44 -4.52 -17.80
C ASN A 79 -20.90 -4.40 -16.34
N ASP A 80 -20.92 -5.49 -15.58
CA ASP A 80 -21.36 -5.49 -14.18
C ASP A 80 -20.38 -4.70 -13.30
N PHE A 81 -19.09 -4.78 -13.57
CA PHE A 81 -18.06 -3.97 -12.92
C PHE A 81 -18.26 -2.47 -13.20
N PHE A 82 -18.46 -2.07 -14.45
CA PHE A 82 -18.68 -0.66 -14.79
C PHE A 82 -20.00 -0.11 -14.24
N VAL A 83 -21.04 -0.93 -14.22
CA VAL A 83 -22.32 -0.62 -13.59
C VAL A 83 -22.11 -0.37 -12.09
N CYS A 84 -21.42 -1.25 -11.39
CA CYS A 84 -21.11 -1.11 -9.98
C CYS A 84 -20.38 0.21 -9.68
N ILE A 85 -19.36 0.55 -10.47
CA ILE A 85 -18.61 1.81 -10.28
C ILE A 85 -19.51 3.03 -10.47
N ILE A 86 -20.28 3.09 -11.56
CA ILE A 86 -21.15 4.24 -11.85
C ILE A 86 -22.21 4.43 -10.77
N ASP A 87 -22.81 3.33 -10.30
CA ASP A 87 -23.81 3.37 -9.22
C ASP A 87 -23.14 3.84 -7.91
N GLY A 88 -21.98 3.31 -7.55
CA GLY A 88 -21.24 3.70 -6.36
C GLY A 88 -20.79 5.15 -6.37
N VAL A 89 -20.32 5.68 -7.51
CA VAL A 89 -19.96 7.09 -7.65
C VAL A 89 -21.17 7.99 -7.52
N ALA A 90 -22.27 7.69 -8.23
CA ALA A 90 -23.49 8.48 -8.17
C ALA A 90 -24.06 8.55 -6.75
N GLU A 91 -24.05 7.42 -6.02
CA GLU A 91 -24.47 7.36 -4.61
C GLU A 91 -23.50 8.14 -3.70
N GLY A 92 -22.19 7.99 -3.90
CA GLY A 92 -21.15 8.62 -3.07
C GLY A 92 -21.15 10.15 -3.16
N VAL A 93 -21.45 10.71 -4.35
CA VAL A 93 -21.55 12.17 -4.52
C VAL A 93 -22.98 12.69 -4.36
N GLY A 94 -23.99 11.81 -4.35
CA GLY A 94 -25.40 12.18 -4.24
C GLY A 94 -25.95 12.89 -5.49
N LEU A 95 -25.40 12.58 -6.67
CA LEU A 95 -25.83 13.12 -7.95
C LEU A 95 -26.72 12.12 -8.71
N SER A 96 -27.61 12.64 -9.55
CA SER A 96 -28.28 11.81 -10.56
C SER A 96 -27.29 11.43 -11.67
N TYR A 97 -27.60 10.37 -12.43
CA TYR A 97 -26.72 9.95 -13.54
C TYR A 97 -26.58 11.03 -14.63
N GLU A 98 -27.60 11.86 -14.84
CA GLU A 98 -27.54 12.99 -15.78
C GLU A 98 -26.58 14.06 -15.30
N GLU A 99 -26.64 14.44 -14.01
CA GLU A 99 -25.75 15.41 -13.40
C GLU A 99 -24.31 14.90 -13.38
N LEU A 100 -24.10 13.61 -13.08
CA LEU A 100 -22.79 12.97 -13.12
C LEU A 100 -22.22 12.94 -14.54
N LEU A 101 -23.04 12.61 -15.55
CA LEU A 101 -22.65 12.62 -16.96
C LEU A 101 -22.25 14.05 -17.40
N ASP A 102 -23.03 15.06 -17.04
CA ASP A 102 -22.78 16.46 -17.39
C ASP A 102 -21.49 16.95 -16.69
N GLN A 103 -21.25 16.57 -15.45
CA GLN A 103 -20.03 16.86 -14.72
C GLN A 103 -18.79 16.23 -15.37
N ILE A 104 -18.85 14.95 -15.75
CA ILE A 104 -17.75 14.25 -16.45
C ILE A 104 -17.47 14.88 -17.81
N LEU A 105 -18.52 15.28 -18.54
CA LEU A 105 -18.38 15.89 -19.85
C LEU A 105 -17.90 17.35 -19.80
N SER A 106 -18.14 18.06 -18.68
CA SER A 106 -17.70 19.46 -18.50
C SER A 106 -16.22 19.60 -18.11
N ASP A 107 -15.54 18.50 -17.77
CA ASP A 107 -14.13 18.48 -17.35
C ASP A 107 -13.89 19.30 -16.05
N GLU A 108 -14.91 19.42 -15.20
CA GLU A 108 -14.80 20.03 -13.88
C GLU A 108 -14.27 18.98 -12.88
N ASP A 109 -13.03 19.18 -12.43
CA ASP A 109 -12.41 18.35 -11.39
C ASP A 109 -13.06 18.67 -10.03
N ASP A 110 -13.94 17.79 -9.54
CA ASP A 110 -14.49 17.85 -8.20
C ASP A 110 -13.85 16.78 -7.29
N GLN A 111 -13.30 17.22 -6.15
CA GLN A 111 -12.68 16.32 -5.17
C GLN A 111 -13.67 15.28 -4.61
N GLY A 112 -14.96 15.63 -4.53
CA GLY A 112 -16.00 14.71 -4.07
C GLY A 112 -16.17 13.53 -5.02
N THR A 113 -16.24 13.81 -6.31
CA THR A 113 -16.36 12.77 -7.35
C THR A 113 -15.12 11.87 -7.40
N GLN A 114 -13.94 12.42 -7.20
CA GLN A 114 -12.71 11.65 -7.13
C GLN A 114 -12.70 10.70 -5.94
N GLN A 115 -13.05 11.17 -4.74
CA GLN A 115 -13.12 10.34 -3.54
C GLN A 115 -14.20 9.25 -3.64
N ALA A 116 -15.35 9.55 -4.23
CA ALA A 116 -16.42 8.58 -4.47
C ALA A 116 -15.98 7.51 -5.49
N SER A 117 -15.23 7.90 -6.54
CA SER A 117 -14.65 6.98 -7.50
C SER A 117 -13.67 6.01 -6.85
N ASP A 118 -12.79 6.51 -5.98
CA ASP A 118 -11.81 5.68 -5.26
C ASP A 118 -12.51 4.63 -4.39
N ALA A 119 -13.55 5.03 -3.68
CA ALA A 119 -14.35 4.13 -2.84
C ALA A 119 -15.09 3.09 -3.70
N ALA A 120 -15.77 3.52 -4.76
CA ALA A 120 -16.54 2.64 -5.65
C ALA A 120 -15.64 1.61 -6.34
N VAL A 121 -14.45 1.99 -6.81
CA VAL A 121 -13.49 1.04 -7.38
C VAL A 121 -13.11 -0.02 -6.36
N GLY A 122 -12.80 0.36 -5.12
CA GLY A 122 -12.45 -0.59 -4.06
C GLY A 122 -13.56 -1.62 -3.77
N GLU A 123 -14.82 -1.19 -3.75
CA GLU A 123 -15.96 -2.06 -3.51
C GLU A 123 -16.28 -2.98 -4.71
N CYS A 124 -16.11 -2.47 -5.93
CA CYS A 124 -16.47 -3.18 -7.16
C CYS A 124 -15.36 -4.15 -7.66
N LEU A 125 -14.16 -4.16 -7.08
CA LEU A 125 -13.10 -5.10 -7.46
C LEU A 125 -13.52 -6.57 -7.35
N SER A 126 -14.49 -6.90 -6.50
CA SER A 126 -15.02 -8.26 -6.35
C SER A 126 -15.81 -8.76 -7.57
N GLU A 127 -16.23 -7.85 -8.46
CA GLU A 127 -16.93 -8.19 -9.71
C GLU A 127 -15.97 -8.60 -10.83
N LEU A 128 -14.64 -8.44 -10.60
CA LEU A 128 -13.62 -8.79 -11.58
C LEU A 128 -13.03 -10.18 -11.33
N THR A 129 -12.74 -10.87 -12.41
CA THR A 129 -11.92 -12.08 -12.40
C THR A 129 -10.44 -11.73 -12.29
N ALA A 130 -9.60 -12.69 -11.86
CA ALA A 130 -8.15 -12.49 -11.78
C ALA A 130 -7.53 -12.09 -13.14
N ASP A 131 -8.05 -12.64 -14.25
CA ASP A 131 -7.59 -12.32 -15.60
C ASP A 131 -7.96 -10.88 -15.98
N GLU A 132 -9.16 -10.39 -15.62
CA GLU A 132 -9.59 -9.01 -15.87
C GLU A 132 -8.81 -8.01 -15.02
N ILE A 133 -8.48 -8.35 -13.77
CA ILE A 133 -7.59 -7.51 -12.92
C ILE A 133 -6.20 -7.37 -13.55
N MET A 134 -5.67 -8.46 -14.12
CA MET A 134 -4.40 -8.39 -14.86
C MET A 134 -4.49 -7.47 -16.08
N LEU A 135 -5.59 -7.53 -16.85
CA LEU A 135 -5.80 -6.66 -18.02
C LEU A 135 -5.90 -5.18 -17.65
N LEU A 136 -6.47 -4.84 -16.48
CA LEU A 136 -6.50 -3.46 -15.97
C LEU A 136 -5.12 -2.93 -15.60
N GLY A 137 -4.19 -3.81 -15.24
CA GLY A 137 -2.79 -3.45 -14.96
C GLY A 137 -1.92 -3.33 -16.21
N GLU A 138 -2.41 -3.77 -17.39
CA GLU A 138 -1.64 -3.75 -18.64
C GLU A 138 -1.81 -2.46 -19.47
N ASP A 139 -2.71 -1.54 -19.11
CA ASP A 139 -2.93 -0.26 -19.81
C ASP A 139 -2.09 0.92 -19.27
N GLU A 140 -0.89 0.71 -18.82
CA GLU A 140 0.13 1.68 -19.26
C GLU A 140 0.29 1.43 -20.75
N GLU A 141 0.02 2.46 -21.61
CA GLU A 141 0.51 2.47 -22.99
C GLU A 141 1.89 1.82 -22.92
N ALA A 142 2.02 0.62 -23.49
CA ALA A 142 3.32 0.01 -23.63
C ALA A 142 4.12 1.09 -24.35
N GLN A 143 4.89 1.87 -23.58
CA GLN A 143 5.92 2.72 -24.15
C GLN A 143 6.62 1.76 -25.06
N GLU A 144 6.66 2.07 -26.38
CA GLU A 144 7.49 1.29 -27.29
C GLU A 144 8.75 1.03 -26.50
N VAL A 145 8.88 -0.19 -25.96
CA VAL A 145 10.05 -0.57 -25.17
C VAL A 145 11.12 -0.47 -26.22
N ASP A 146 11.91 0.60 -26.16
CA ASP A 146 13.08 0.76 -27.00
C ASP A 146 13.80 -0.57 -26.96
N GLU A 147 14.27 -1.07 -28.12
CA GLU A 147 14.96 -2.36 -28.16
C GLU A 147 15.95 -2.41 -26.96
N PRO A 148 15.99 -3.51 -26.18
CA PRO A 148 16.83 -3.60 -25.00
C PRO A 148 18.24 -3.12 -25.31
N VAL A 149 18.71 -2.15 -24.56
CA VAL A 149 20.04 -1.57 -24.74
C VAL A 149 20.89 -1.96 -23.52
N ALA A 150 21.90 -2.75 -23.74
CA ALA A 150 22.85 -3.06 -22.67
C ALA A 150 23.77 -1.86 -22.35
N ALA A 151 24.14 -1.72 -21.10
CA ALA A 151 25.16 -0.76 -20.68
C ALA A 151 26.50 -1.04 -21.36
N ASP A 152 27.32 -0.02 -21.56
CA ASP A 152 28.67 -0.14 -22.14
C ASP A 152 29.70 -0.51 -21.07
N ASP A 153 30.04 -1.79 -20.97
CA ASP A 153 31.01 -2.32 -20.03
C ASP A 153 32.43 -1.72 -20.19
N SER A 154 32.69 -0.98 -21.26
CA SER A 154 33.96 -0.27 -21.45
C SER A 154 34.04 1.05 -20.69
N LEU A 155 32.87 1.55 -20.21
CA LEU A 155 32.79 2.76 -19.40
C LEU A 155 32.97 2.44 -17.90
N PRO A 156 33.51 3.38 -17.10
CA PRO A 156 33.58 3.17 -15.65
C PRO A 156 32.19 3.06 -15.04
N PRO A 157 31.96 2.14 -14.08
CA PRO A 157 30.65 1.96 -13.50
C PRO A 157 30.20 3.14 -12.63
N VAL A 158 28.88 3.37 -12.60
CA VAL A 158 28.22 4.19 -11.58
C VAL A 158 28.01 3.33 -10.36
N ARG A 159 28.66 3.67 -9.24
CA ARG A 159 28.66 2.85 -8.03
C ARG A 159 27.63 3.37 -7.02
N ILE A 160 26.76 2.46 -6.55
CA ILE A 160 25.72 2.73 -5.56
C ILE A 160 25.92 1.78 -4.38
N GLY A 161 25.86 2.30 -3.16
CA GLY A 161 25.90 1.49 -1.95
C GLY A 161 24.52 0.97 -1.54
N LEU A 162 24.49 -0.20 -0.96
CA LEU A 162 23.30 -0.75 -0.27
C LEU A 162 23.69 -1.22 1.12
N MET A 163 23.07 -0.65 2.15
CA MET A 163 23.11 -1.22 3.48
C MET A 163 21.79 -1.91 3.79
N ASN A 164 21.81 -3.21 4.12
CA ASN A 164 20.59 -3.97 4.40
C ASN A 164 20.76 -4.88 5.62
N GLN A 165 19.67 -5.08 6.37
CA GLN A 165 19.65 -5.97 7.54
C GLN A 165 19.30 -7.37 7.11
N GLU A 166 20.25 -8.30 7.30
CA GLU A 166 20.07 -9.72 7.03
C GLU A 166 20.71 -10.59 8.12
N ASN A 167 20.18 -11.79 8.30
CA ASN A 167 20.64 -12.77 9.30
C ASN A 167 20.59 -12.23 10.74
N ASP A 168 19.63 -11.36 11.03
CA ASP A 168 19.38 -10.82 12.35
C ASP A 168 18.17 -11.51 12.99
N PRO A 169 18.23 -11.98 14.22
CA PRO A 169 17.10 -12.60 14.91
C PRO A 169 15.88 -11.67 15.06
N ILE A 170 16.09 -10.35 15.04
CA ILE A 170 15.02 -9.35 15.18
C ILE A 170 14.26 -9.14 13.86
N GLY A 171 14.93 -9.34 12.74
CA GLY A 171 14.35 -9.23 11.40
C GLY A 171 15.41 -9.40 10.32
N SER A 172 15.10 -10.14 9.28
CA SER A 172 16.00 -10.37 8.14
C SER A 172 15.23 -10.13 6.86
N PHE A 173 15.74 -9.25 5.99
CA PHE A 173 15.04 -8.73 4.83
C PHE A 173 15.86 -8.93 3.53
N PRO A 174 16.24 -10.19 3.19
CA PRO A 174 17.02 -10.49 1.99
C PRO A 174 16.29 -10.13 0.69
N GLU A 175 14.96 -10.10 0.70
CA GLU A 175 14.11 -9.74 -0.43
C GLU A 175 14.37 -8.31 -0.92
N ILE A 176 14.71 -7.39 -0.01
CA ILE A 176 15.06 -6.00 -0.38
C ILE A 176 16.33 -5.98 -1.23
N ARG A 177 17.38 -6.68 -0.80
CA ARG A 177 18.61 -6.78 -1.58
C ARG A 177 18.39 -7.47 -2.91
N LEU A 178 17.68 -8.61 -2.91
CA LEU A 178 17.41 -9.37 -4.14
C LEU A 178 16.61 -8.53 -5.16
N GLY A 179 15.63 -7.74 -4.69
CA GLY A 179 14.89 -6.82 -5.54
C GLY A 179 15.77 -5.72 -6.15
N ILE A 180 16.69 -5.14 -5.36
CA ILE A 180 17.61 -4.12 -5.83
C ILE A 180 18.65 -4.71 -6.80
N GLU A 181 19.20 -5.89 -6.51
CA GLU A 181 20.11 -6.61 -7.41
C GLU A 181 19.41 -6.89 -8.76
N GLY A 182 18.17 -7.39 -8.74
CA GLY A 182 17.38 -7.60 -9.96
C GLY A 182 17.10 -6.31 -10.73
N ALA A 183 16.83 -5.20 -10.04
CA ALA A 183 16.67 -3.90 -10.67
C ALA A 183 17.97 -3.39 -11.32
N VAL A 184 19.11 -3.60 -10.68
CA VAL A 184 20.44 -3.26 -11.24
C VAL A 184 20.73 -4.10 -12.49
N ASP A 185 20.45 -5.41 -12.43
CA ASP A 185 20.62 -6.29 -13.58
C ASP A 185 19.74 -5.83 -14.76
N TYR A 186 18.48 -5.47 -14.50
CA TYR A 186 17.56 -4.97 -15.50
C TYR A 186 18.03 -3.63 -16.11
N ILE A 187 18.46 -2.68 -15.27
CA ILE A 187 19.00 -1.39 -15.73
C ILE A 187 20.21 -1.60 -16.65
N ASN A 188 21.09 -2.52 -16.30
CA ASN A 188 22.30 -2.78 -17.08
C ASN A 188 22.02 -3.55 -18.38
N ALA A 189 21.06 -4.50 -18.36
CA ALA A 189 20.78 -5.36 -19.50
C ALA A 189 19.82 -4.74 -20.50
N GLU A 190 18.84 -3.96 -20.03
CA GLU A 190 17.68 -3.56 -20.81
C GLU A 190 17.58 -2.04 -21.00
N LEU A 191 18.06 -1.24 -20.03
CA LEU A 191 17.91 0.21 -20.04
C LEU A 191 19.20 0.98 -20.38
N GLY A 192 20.28 0.29 -20.72
CA GLY A 192 21.55 0.91 -21.11
C GLY A 192 22.36 1.49 -19.97
N GLY A 193 22.09 1.13 -18.73
CA GLY A 193 22.77 1.70 -17.56
C GLY A 193 22.33 3.14 -17.26
N ILE A 194 23.20 3.90 -16.61
CA ILE A 194 23.01 5.34 -16.35
C ILE A 194 23.92 6.12 -17.31
N ASP A 195 23.36 6.84 -18.26
CA ASP A 195 24.07 7.54 -19.34
C ASP A 195 25.05 6.62 -20.10
N GLY A 196 24.70 5.36 -20.29
CA GLY A 196 25.51 4.34 -20.92
C GLY A 196 26.47 3.59 -19.98
N HIS A 197 26.67 4.09 -18.76
CA HIS A 197 27.55 3.49 -17.77
C HIS A 197 26.85 2.35 -17.04
N PRO A 198 27.51 1.19 -16.81
CA PRO A 198 26.94 0.13 -16.00
C PRO A 198 26.79 0.58 -14.54
N VAL A 199 25.73 0.13 -13.89
CA VAL A 199 25.51 0.31 -12.44
C VAL A 199 26.19 -0.83 -11.70
N GLU A 200 26.99 -0.50 -10.68
CA GLU A 200 27.61 -1.47 -9.76
C GLU A 200 27.05 -1.25 -8.35
N LEU A 201 26.54 -2.32 -7.74
CA LEU A 201 26.00 -2.29 -6.40
C LEU A 201 27.06 -2.77 -5.39
N GLU A 202 27.43 -1.90 -4.44
CA GLU A 202 28.25 -2.26 -3.29
C GLU A 202 27.35 -2.60 -2.10
N VAL A 203 27.25 -3.90 -1.80
CA VAL A 203 26.35 -4.41 -0.76
C VAL A 203 27.08 -4.56 0.56
N CYS A 204 26.55 -3.94 1.61
CA CYS A 204 26.97 -4.18 2.98
C CYS A 204 25.80 -4.70 3.83
N LEU A 205 25.94 -5.95 4.31
CA LEU A 205 24.94 -6.60 5.13
C LEU A 205 25.26 -6.44 6.61
N GLN A 206 24.24 -6.13 7.40
CA GLN A 206 24.38 -5.91 8.83
C GLN A 206 23.35 -6.69 9.64
N ASN A 207 23.67 -7.06 10.89
CA ASN A 207 22.83 -7.82 11.81
C ASN A 207 22.99 -7.39 13.27
N SER A 208 23.63 -6.25 13.50
CA SER A 208 23.92 -5.72 14.83
C SER A 208 24.39 -4.27 14.74
N VAL A 209 24.36 -3.53 15.84
CA VAL A 209 24.88 -2.15 15.91
C VAL A 209 26.32 -2.04 15.44
N PRO A 210 27.29 -2.88 15.90
CA PRO A 210 28.65 -2.80 15.41
C PRO A 210 28.79 -3.03 13.90
N ALA A 211 28.07 -4.04 13.37
CA ALA A 211 28.09 -4.33 11.93
C ALA A 211 27.48 -3.18 11.11
N ALA A 212 26.39 -2.55 11.59
CA ALA A 212 25.78 -1.40 10.96
C ALA A 212 26.72 -0.17 10.95
N GLN A 213 27.46 0.05 12.04
CA GLN A 213 28.49 1.12 12.11
C GLN A 213 29.66 0.86 11.16
N GLU A 214 30.13 -0.38 11.06
CA GLU A 214 31.18 -0.78 10.13
C GLU A 214 30.72 -0.57 8.68
N CYS A 215 29.51 -1.06 8.33
CA CYS A 215 28.90 -0.82 7.03
C CYS A 215 28.82 0.67 6.67
N ALA A 216 28.36 1.52 7.58
CA ALA A 216 28.26 2.95 7.32
C ALA A 216 29.64 3.59 7.09
N GLN A 217 30.67 3.15 7.81
CA GLN A 217 32.05 3.65 7.64
C GLN A 217 32.66 3.18 6.31
N ASP A 218 32.46 1.93 5.94
CA ASP A 218 32.94 1.37 4.68
C ASP A 218 32.28 2.08 3.49
N LEU A 219 30.97 2.22 3.49
CA LEU A 219 30.23 2.94 2.45
C LEU A 219 30.60 4.43 2.37
N ALA A 220 30.89 5.07 3.51
CA ALA A 220 31.31 6.47 3.55
C ALA A 220 32.70 6.70 2.92
N THR A 221 33.56 5.67 2.89
CA THR A 221 34.91 5.75 2.31
C THR A 221 34.99 5.23 0.89
N SER A 222 33.93 4.58 0.41
CA SER A 222 33.80 4.11 -0.95
C SER A 222 33.45 5.27 -1.90
N ASP A 223 33.85 5.18 -3.16
CA ASP A 223 33.51 6.15 -4.21
C ASP A 223 32.10 5.85 -4.74
N LEU A 224 31.10 6.29 -3.99
CA LEU A 224 29.68 6.04 -4.28
C LEU A 224 28.98 7.35 -4.60
N ILE A 225 28.06 7.31 -5.59
CA ILE A 225 27.20 8.46 -5.89
C ILE A 225 26.04 8.59 -4.89
N SER A 226 25.61 7.48 -4.29
CA SER A 226 24.55 7.43 -3.29
C SER A 226 24.58 6.12 -2.52
N VAL A 227 23.84 6.07 -1.40
CA VAL A 227 23.58 4.87 -0.60
C VAL A 227 22.08 4.65 -0.52
N ILE A 228 21.64 3.42 -0.75
CA ILE A 228 20.29 2.96 -0.48
C ILE A 228 20.28 2.42 0.96
N ASN A 229 19.43 3.01 1.82
CA ASN A 229 19.19 2.50 3.16
C ASN A 229 18.03 1.51 3.11
N GLY A 230 18.31 0.23 2.94
CA GLY A 230 17.30 -0.83 2.87
C GLY A 230 16.38 -0.85 4.10
N VAL A 231 16.22 -1.98 4.75
CA VAL A 231 15.54 -2.04 6.07
C VAL A 231 16.61 -2.17 7.14
N ASN A 232 16.77 -1.17 8.01
CA ASN A 232 17.84 -1.11 9.00
C ASN A 232 17.37 -0.55 10.34
N ILE A 233 17.09 -1.41 11.30
CA ILE A 233 16.65 -1.00 12.65
C ILE A 233 17.79 -0.46 13.53
N TRP A 234 19.05 -0.75 13.19
CA TRP A 234 20.21 -0.39 14.00
C TRP A 234 20.75 1.00 13.74
N THR A 235 20.29 1.68 12.66
CA THR A 235 20.71 3.05 12.33
C THR A 235 20.35 4.06 13.41
N VAL A 236 19.32 3.80 14.22
CA VAL A 236 18.95 4.66 15.36
C VAL A 236 19.99 4.67 16.48
N ALA A 237 20.84 3.66 16.55
CA ALA A 237 21.82 3.51 17.65
C ALA A 237 23.10 4.32 17.46
N PHE A 238 23.28 4.99 16.30
CA PHE A 238 24.44 5.83 15.99
C PHE A 238 24.08 6.88 14.96
N ASP A 239 24.99 7.82 14.72
CA ASP A 239 24.79 8.85 13.69
C ASP A 239 25.11 8.31 12.28
N PHE A 240 24.16 7.55 11.73
CA PHE A 240 24.28 6.94 10.41
C PHE A 240 24.49 7.98 9.31
N TYR A 241 23.64 9.00 9.25
CA TYR A 241 23.67 10.02 8.21
C TYR A 241 24.91 10.92 8.32
N GLY A 242 25.30 11.27 9.53
CA GLY A 242 26.54 12.00 9.77
C GLY A 242 27.79 11.17 9.45
N THR A 243 27.75 9.85 9.61
CA THR A 243 28.84 8.95 9.22
C THR A 243 29.03 8.93 7.70
N LEU A 244 27.93 8.92 6.92
CA LEU A 244 27.99 8.99 5.45
C LEU A 244 28.41 10.37 4.93
N GLY A 245 28.34 11.42 5.76
CA GLY A 245 28.74 12.77 5.42
C GLY A 245 27.98 13.35 4.25
N ASP A 246 28.67 13.71 3.16
CA ASP A 246 28.07 14.31 1.97
C ASP A 246 27.46 13.27 1.00
N THR A 247 27.68 11.96 1.23
CA THR A 247 27.12 10.93 0.38
C THR A 247 25.59 10.88 0.54
N PRO A 248 24.81 11.09 -0.54
CA PRO A 248 23.36 11.10 -0.45
C PRO A 248 22.81 9.72 -0.08
N VAL A 249 21.77 9.70 0.76
CA VAL A 249 20.93 8.51 0.99
C VAL A 249 19.67 8.65 0.15
N ILE A 250 19.46 7.75 -0.81
CA ILE A 250 18.33 7.83 -1.74
C ILE A 250 17.56 6.50 -1.73
N GLY A 251 16.27 6.57 -1.44
CA GLY A 251 15.41 5.38 -1.37
C GLY A 251 15.60 4.56 -0.09
N GLY A 252 15.05 3.36 -0.11
CA GLY A 252 14.95 2.49 1.07
C GLY A 252 13.72 2.78 1.92
N LEU A 253 13.70 2.26 3.15
CA LEU A 253 12.57 2.37 4.06
C LEU A 253 12.94 3.19 5.30
N PRO A 254 12.42 4.43 5.45
CA PRO A 254 12.60 5.19 6.69
C PRO A 254 11.79 4.56 7.82
N LEU A 255 12.45 4.23 8.92
CA LEU A 255 11.83 3.57 10.08
C LEU A 255 11.57 4.53 11.23
N PHE A 256 12.38 5.59 11.34
CA PHE A 256 12.40 6.49 12.49
C PHE A 256 12.03 7.92 12.07
N ALA A 257 11.39 8.67 12.97
CA ALA A 257 11.06 10.08 12.73
C ALA A 257 12.28 10.93 12.34
N GLY A 258 13.47 10.57 12.83
CA GLY A 258 14.74 11.21 12.49
C GLY A 258 15.15 11.06 11.03
N ASP A 259 14.74 9.98 10.35
CA ASP A 259 15.12 9.70 8.96
C ASP A 259 14.57 10.75 7.99
N TYR A 260 13.36 11.26 8.27
CA TYR A 260 12.67 12.23 7.40
C TYR A 260 13.26 13.64 7.42
N ASN A 261 14.08 13.95 8.42
CA ASN A 261 14.63 15.29 8.62
C ASN A 261 16.11 15.42 8.22
N GLN A 262 16.66 14.40 7.57
CA GLN A 262 18.09 14.41 7.17
C GLN A 262 18.31 15.27 5.92
N PRO A 263 19.29 16.17 5.92
CA PRO A 263 19.54 17.05 4.77
C PRO A 263 20.06 16.28 3.56
N ASN A 264 20.77 15.18 3.78
CA ASN A 264 21.38 14.33 2.76
C ASN A 264 20.55 13.07 2.43
N ALA A 265 19.30 12.94 2.92
CA ALA A 265 18.45 11.79 2.64
C ALA A 265 17.17 12.18 1.89
N ARG A 266 16.72 11.30 0.98
CA ARG A 266 15.45 11.41 0.26
C ARG A 266 14.83 10.03 0.12
N TYR A 267 13.56 9.90 0.56
CA TYR A 267 12.79 8.67 0.50
C TYR A 267 11.60 8.84 -0.44
N PHE A 268 11.23 7.78 -1.15
CA PHE A 268 10.10 7.77 -2.09
C PHE A 268 8.79 7.30 -1.46
N ASN A 269 8.85 6.89 -0.18
CA ASN A 269 7.70 6.42 0.57
C ASN A 269 7.67 7.04 1.96
N GLY A 270 6.52 6.95 2.61
CA GLY A 270 6.32 7.47 3.96
C GLY A 270 6.84 6.59 5.09
N GLY A 271 7.40 5.42 4.77
CA GLY A 271 7.98 4.50 5.74
C GLY A 271 7.04 4.05 6.85
N SER A 272 7.62 3.56 7.94
CA SER A 272 6.85 2.98 9.05
C SER A 272 5.95 4.00 9.75
N VAL A 273 6.41 5.23 9.94
CA VAL A 273 5.63 6.27 10.63
C VAL A 273 4.33 6.54 9.89
N GLN A 274 4.37 6.69 8.57
CA GLN A 274 3.17 6.96 7.77
C GLN A 274 2.22 5.75 7.73
N VAL A 275 2.76 4.55 7.55
CA VAL A 275 1.96 3.31 7.53
C VAL A 275 1.19 3.14 8.84
N TYR A 276 1.87 3.29 9.98
CA TYR A 276 1.20 3.13 11.28
C TYR A 276 0.28 4.30 11.62
N SER A 277 0.58 5.52 11.16
CA SER A 277 -0.35 6.64 11.30
C SER A 277 -1.63 6.40 10.50
N ALA A 278 -1.52 5.88 9.27
CA ALA A 278 -2.69 5.50 8.47
C ALA A 278 -3.49 4.36 9.12
N ALA A 279 -2.81 3.33 9.63
CA ALA A 279 -3.46 2.24 10.35
C ALA A 279 -4.20 2.74 11.61
N ALA A 280 -3.62 3.68 12.36
CA ALA A 280 -4.27 4.27 13.52
C ALA A 280 -5.51 5.09 13.15
N ARG A 281 -5.48 5.82 12.03
CA ARG A 281 -6.65 6.53 11.50
C ARG A 281 -7.75 5.56 11.07
N PHE A 282 -7.42 4.51 10.38
CA PHE A 282 -8.37 3.46 10.01
C PHE A 282 -9.05 2.84 11.25
N VAL A 283 -8.27 2.57 12.31
CA VAL A 283 -8.81 2.09 13.59
C VAL A 283 -9.80 3.10 14.19
N ALA A 284 -9.50 4.40 14.10
CA ALA A 284 -10.34 5.46 14.64
C ALA A 284 -11.60 5.73 13.81
N GLU A 285 -11.42 5.89 12.50
CA GLU A 285 -12.45 6.41 11.58
C GLU A 285 -13.36 5.30 11.06
N ASP A 286 -12.79 4.14 10.71
CA ASP A 286 -13.55 3.05 10.06
C ASP A 286 -13.97 1.96 11.04
N LEU A 287 -13.09 1.60 12.00
CA LEU A 287 -13.42 0.56 12.98
C LEU A 287 -14.09 1.13 14.24
N GLY A 288 -13.97 2.44 14.51
CA GLY A 288 -14.59 3.12 15.64
C GLY A 288 -14.12 2.58 17.00
N ALA A 289 -12.89 2.05 17.08
CA ALA A 289 -12.34 1.54 18.33
C ALA A 289 -12.15 2.68 19.33
N THR A 290 -12.44 2.40 20.60
CA THR A 290 -12.26 3.35 21.70
C THR A 290 -11.07 3.01 22.58
N LYS A 291 -10.65 1.73 22.54
CA LYS A 291 -9.50 1.23 23.28
C LYS A 291 -8.76 0.15 22.50
N VAL A 292 -7.43 0.29 22.39
CA VAL A 292 -6.56 -0.60 21.61
C VAL A 292 -5.50 -1.23 22.51
N ALA A 293 -5.33 -2.55 22.44
CA ALA A 293 -4.15 -3.22 22.97
C ALA A 293 -3.10 -3.33 21.88
N VAL A 294 -1.92 -2.75 22.09
CA VAL A 294 -0.83 -2.77 21.10
C VAL A 294 0.26 -3.72 21.61
N LEU A 295 0.42 -4.84 20.93
CA LEU A 295 1.50 -5.80 21.17
C LEU A 295 2.78 -5.28 20.52
N VAL A 296 3.77 -4.92 21.32
CA VAL A 296 4.98 -4.22 20.84
C VAL A 296 6.20 -5.11 21.02
N ASN A 297 6.83 -5.49 19.93
CA ASN A 297 8.10 -6.19 19.96
C ASN A 297 9.17 -5.33 20.65
N GLN A 298 10.01 -5.98 21.46
CA GLN A 298 11.09 -5.33 22.18
C GLN A 298 12.26 -4.96 21.25
N ASN A 299 11.99 -4.11 20.25
CA ASN A 299 13.00 -3.55 19.34
C ASN A 299 12.76 -2.06 19.07
N PRO A 300 13.78 -1.31 18.64
CA PRO A 300 13.67 0.13 18.40
C PRO A 300 12.63 0.52 17.33
N ALA A 301 12.45 -0.30 16.28
CA ALA A 301 11.52 0.00 15.19
C ALA A 301 10.06 -0.11 15.66
N ALA A 302 9.71 -1.15 16.43
CA ALA A 302 8.36 -1.29 16.99
C ALA A 302 8.05 -0.17 17.99
N THR A 303 9.01 0.21 18.84
CA THR A 303 8.86 1.36 19.73
C THR A 303 8.64 2.66 18.94
N ALA A 304 9.43 2.90 17.91
CA ALA A 304 9.27 4.09 17.05
C ALA A 304 7.94 4.10 16.31
N ALA A 305 7.46 2.95 15.84
CA ALA A 305 6.15 2.80 15.21
C ALA A 305 5.01 3.15 16.17
N LEU A 306 5.10 2.72 17.42
CA LEU A 306 4.15 3.13 18.44
C LEU A 306 4.24 4.63 18.74
N ASP A 307 5.42 5.12 19.10
CA ASP A 307 5.60 6.48 19.62
C ASP A 307 5.38 7.57 18.56
N SER A 308 5.79 7.31 17.32
CA SER A 308 5.74 8.29 16.24
C SER A 308 4.61 8.05 15.24
N GLY A 309 4.11 6.83 15.13
CA GLY A 309 3.06 6.44 14.19
C GLY A 309 1.67 6.35 14.86
N LEU A 310 1.50 5.43 15.80
CA LEU A 310 0.18 5.13 16.39
C LEU A 310 -0.24 6.14 17.46
N ALA A 311 0.59 6.36 18.48
CA ALA A 311 0.22 7.12 19.66
C ALA A 311 -0.26 8.54 19.38
N PRO A 312 0.40 9.35 18.51
CA PRO A 312 -0.06 10.71 18.22
C PRO A 312 -1.45 10.74 17.59
N ILE A 313 -1.78 9.72 16.78
CA ILE A 313 -3.09 9.61 16.14
C ILE A 313 -4.13 9.17 17.17
N PHE A 314 -3.87 8.13 17.97
CA PHE A 314 -4.76 7.70 19.04
C PHE A 314 -5.08 8.84 20.01
N ASP A 315 -4.06 9.61 20.43
CA ASP A 315 -4.25 10.77 21.29
C ASP A 315 -5.16 11.84 20.64
N SER A 316 -5.00 12.07 19.33
CA SER A 316 -5.82 13.07 18.60
C SER A 316 -7.30 12.68 18.48
N TYR A 317 -7.59 11.38 18.45
CA TYR A 317 -8.96 10.84 18.41
C TYR A 317 -9.50 10.47 19.81
N GLY A 318 -8.70 10.61 20.86
CA GLY A 318 -9.10 10.25 22.23
C GLY A 318 -9.25 8.75 22.44
N ILE A 319 -8.52 7.92 21.67
CA ILE A 319 -8.48 6.48 21.79
C ILE A 319 -7.52 6.11 22.94
N GLU A 320 -8.00 5.34 23.91
CA GLU A 320 -7.13 4.76 24.92
C GLU A 320 -6.30 3.61 24.31
N TYR A 321 -5.03 3.50 24.66
CA TYR A 321 -4.24 2.34 24.26
C TYR A 321 -3.38 1.79 25.40
N GLU A 322 -3.14 0.47 25.38
CA GLU A 322 -2.25 -0.23 26.30
C GLU A 322 -1.15 -0.92 25.49
N ALA A 323 0.09 -0.49 25.68
CA ALA A 323 1.26 -1.14 25.10
C ALA A 323 1.62 -2.39 25.91
N ILE A 324 1.73 -3.52 25.24
CA ILE A 324 2.06 -4.82 25.83
C ILE A 324 3.36 -5.30 25.20
N ASP A 325 4.37 -5.48 26.03
CA ASP A 325 5.69 -5.93 25.57
C ASP A 325 5.65 -7.38 25.06
N VAL A 326 6.19 -7.59 23.88
CA VAL A 326 6.37 -8.90 23.24
C VAL A 326 7.86 -9.20 23.12
N PRO A 327 8.35 -10.27 23.78
CA PRO A 327 9.77 -10.64 23.71
C PRO A 327 10.16 -11.15 22.31
N ILE A 328 11.44 -11.02 21.96
CA ILE A 328 12.02 -11.55 20.73
C ILE A 328 13.07 -12.61 21.10
N PRO A 329 12.97 -13.84 20.56
CA PRO A 329 11.86 -14.37 19.78
C PRO A 329 10.59 -14.61 20.60
N LEU A 330 9.43 -14.48 19.97
CA LEU A 330 8.16 -14.84 20.58
C LEU A 330 8.00 -16.38 20.58
N THR A 331 8.25 -17.00 21.73
CA THR A 331 8.17 -18.46 21.88
C THR A 331 6.84 -18.93 22.46
N ASP A 332 6.09 -18.03 23.10
CA ASP A 332 4.76 -18.28 23.66
C ASP A 332 3.92 -17.01 23.56
N ALA A 333 2.88 -17.04 22.72
CA ALA A 333 1.97 -15.92 22.52
C ALA A 333 0.87 -15.81 23.58
N ILE A 334 0.64 -16.86 24.40
CA ILE A 334 -0.45 -16.90 25.37
C ILE A 334 -0.37 -15.75 26.40
N PRO A 335 0.79 -15.44 27.01
CA PRO A 335 0.85 -14.37 28.00
C PRO A 335 0.49 -12.99 27.44
N PRO A 336 1.08 -12.50 26.34
CA PRO A 336 0.74 -11.18 25.79
C PRO A 336 -0.70 -11.12 25.27
N MET A 337 -1.19 -12.19 24.64
CA MET A 337 -2.59 -12.25 24.17
C MET A 337 -3.58 -12.28 25.34
N SER A 338 -3.26 -12.99 26.43
CA SER A 338 -4.08 -13.00 27.64
C SER A 338 -4.13 -11.62 28.30
N GLN A 339 -3.02 -10.88 28.29
CA GLN A 339 -2.99 -9.50 28.79
C GLN A 339 -3.83 -8.60 27.90
N ALA A 340 -3.70 -8.70 26.56
CA ALA A 340 -4.52 -7.96 25.62
C ALA A 340 -6.03 -8.24 25.83
N ALA A 341 -6.41 -9.50 25.99
CA ALA A 341 -7.78 -9.87 26.29
C ALA A 341 -8.29 -9.33 27.64
N ALA A 342 -7.41 -9.25 28.64
CA ALA A 342 -7.76 -8.74 29.98
C ALA A 342 -7.81 -7.20 30.03
N SER A 343 -7.20 -6.49 29.08
CA SER A 343 -7.17 -5.03 29.02
C SER A 343 -8.56 -4.41 28.79
N GLY A 344 -9.49 -5.18 28.22
CA GLY A 344 -10.79 -4.71 27.78
C GLY A 344 -10.72 -3.85 26.52
N ALA A 345 -9.68 -4.03 25.71
CA ALA A 345 -9.55 -3.36 24.42
C ALA A 345 -10.56 -3.90 23.38
N ASP A 346 -11.02 -3.03 22.53
CA ASP A 346 -11.93 -3.35 21.41
C ASP A 346 -11.17 -4.00 20.26
N LEU A 347 -9.88 -3.68 20.15
CA LEU A 347 -9.00 -4.10 19.06
C LEU A 347 -7.60 -4.47 19.61
N VAL A 348 -6.96 -5.42 18.94
CA VAL A 348 -5.54 -5.75 19.20
C VAL A 348 -4.75 -5.44 17.93
N MET A 349 -3.65 -4.68 18.09
CA MET A 349 -2.68 -4.42 17.02
C MET A 349 -1.34 -5.07 17.36
N LEU A 350 -0.64 -5.56 16.34
CA LEU A 350 0.67 -6.20 16.50
C LEU A 350 1.74 -5.39 15.78
N LEU A 351 2.75 -4.93 16.53
CA LEU A 351 3.98 -4.32 16.01
C LEU A 351 5.12 -5.34 16.09
N ALA A 352 5.15 -6.25 15.12
CA ALA A 352 6.12 -7.35 15.07
C ALA A 352 6.58 -7.65 13.64
N ALA A 353 7.69 -8.36 13.52
CA ALA A 353 8.13 -8.91 12.24
C ALA A 353 7.18 -10.04 11.78
N GLY A 354 7.07 -10.23 10.45
CA GLY A 354 6.11 -11.18 9.86
C GLY A 354 6.25 -12.62 10.35
N ASN A 355 7.45 -13.06 10.69
CA ASN A 355 7.72 -14.38 11.25
C ASN A 355 7.13 -14.60 12.66
N GLU A 356 6.76 -13.55 13.35
CA GLU A 356 6.16 -13.59 14.69
C GLU A 356 4.63 -13.46 14.68
N CYS A 357 4.05 -13.15 13.52
CA CYS A 357 2.59 -13.11 13.38
C CYS A 357 1.95 -14.51 13.42
N VAL A 358 2.68 -15.56 13.04
CA VAL A 358 2.16 -16.94 12.99
C VAL A 358 1.86 -17.53 14.38
N PRO A 359 2.65 -17.28 15.44
CA PRO A 359 2.35 -17.78 16.78
C PRO A 359 1.19 -17.05 17.52
N VAL A 360 0.81 -15.86 17.04
CA VAL A 360 -0.23 -15.01 17.64
C VAL A 360 -1.59 -15.28 16.98
#